data_48abda41a70e06522ae4cebd8d1b2d04
#
_entry.id   48abda41a70e06522ae4cebd8d1b2d04
#
_cell.length_a   1.000
_cell.length_b   1.000
_cell.length_c   1.000
_cell.angle_alpha   90.00
_cell.angle_beta   90.00
_cell.angle_gamma   90.00
#
_symmetry.space_group_name_H-M   'P 1'
#
loop_
_entity.id
_entity.type
_entity.pdbx_description
1 polymer ?
#
loop_
_entity_poly.entity_id
_entity_poly.type
_entity_poly.pdbx_seq_one_letter_code
_entity_poly.pdbx_strand_id
1 'polypeptide(L)'
;MGIISQDKIKLNLARIKKFGKTFEIPVDPDKALEYKSGNADLREVVLADNIFIDAKKGQIASSNELEQVFKTTEFNEIAEIIIKEGEIQLTSEHRSKEREQKFKQMIELIRKQAVDPKNDLPHPAARIEAALEEAKVQLDYNKSIDEQFDDVLSKIRVVLPIKIEQKEMTITIPASFSGKMYPVVHQHKVVKEDWLGNGDWKVVCQVPAGLAQEFIDKLN
;
A
#
# COMPACT_ATOMS: atom_id res chain seq x y z
N MET A 1 -13.55 -19.16 -41.25
CA MET A 1 -12.34 -18.36 -41.06
C MET A 1 -12.64 -17.37 -39.95
N GLY A 2 -12.34 -17.74 -38.71
CA GLY A 2 -12.64 -16.94 -37.52
C GLY A 2 -11.64 -15.80 -37.40
N ILE A 3 -12.12 -14.57 -37.33
CA ILE A 3 -11.35 -13.39 -37.03
C ILE A 3 -10.95 -13.51 -35.57
N ILE A 4 -9.69 -13.81 -35.30
CA ILE A 4 -9.10 -13.74 -33.96
C ILE A 4 -9.10 -12.25 -33.61
N SER A 5 -9.98 -11.86 -32.70
CA SER A 5 -9.96 -10.54 -32.06
C SER A 5 -8.54 -10.30 -31.52
N GLN A 6 -7.85 -9.28 -32.01
CA GLN A 6 -6.60 -8.83 -31.42
C GLN A 6 -6.96 -8.18 -30.07
N ASP A 7 -7.02 -8.99 -29.03
CA ASP A 7 -7.00 -8.48 -27.68
C ASP A 7 -5.73 -7.65 -27.52
N LYS A 8 -5.91 -6.33 -27.40
CA LYS A 8 -4.79 -5.40 -27.15
C LYS A 8 -4.13 -5.86 -25.86
N ILE A 9 -2.96 -6.46 -25.98
CA ILE A 9 -2.16 -6.90 -24.84
C ILE A 9 -1.92 -5.67 -23.95
N LYS A 10 -2.53 -5.70 -22.76
CA LYS A 10 -2.37 -4.65 -21.76
C LYS A 10 -1.10 -4.96 -20.97
N LEU A 11 -0.01 -4.29 -21.34
CA LEU A 11 1.29 -4.45 -20.66
C LEU A 11 1.57 -3.23 -19.77
N ASN A 12 2.05 -3.47 -18.56
CA ASN A 12 2.74 -2.46 -17.80
C ASN A 12 4.15 -2.34 -18.37
N LEU A 13 4.61 -1.12 -18.58
CA LEU A 13 5.86 -0.85 -19.30
C LEU A 13 6.73 0.11 -18.49
N ALA A 14 8.01 -0.18 -18.39
CA ALA A 14 9.02 0.85 -18.14
C ALA A 14 9.38 1.49 -19.48
N ARG A 15 9.35 2.82 -19.54
CA ARG A 15 9.59 3.58 -20.76
C ARG A 15 10.58 4.70 -20.53
N ILE A 16 11.53 4.84 -21.45
CA ILE A 16 12.44 5.97 -21.49
C ILE A 16 12.44 6.59 -22.90
N LYS A 17 12.57 7.91 -22.98
CA LYS A 17 12.75 8.62 -24.23
C LYS A 17 14.15 9.24 -24.28
N LYS A 18 15.00 8.75 -25.19
CA LYS A 18 16.36 9.26 -25.41
C LYS A 18 16.59 9.52 -26.90
N PHE A 19 17.20 10.65 -27.22
CA PHE A 19 17.51 11.08 -28.61
C PHE A 19 16.32 11.00 -29.59
N GLY A 20 15.12 11.36 -29.08
CA GLY A 20 13.90 11.35 -29.91
C GLY A 20 13.27 9.96 -30.13
N LYS A 21 13.92 8.90 -29.69
CA LYS A 21 13.41 7.51 -29.73
C LYS A 21 12.85 7.09 -28.40
N THR A 22 11.87 6.20 -28.43
CA THR A 22 11.26 5.59 -27.23
C THR A 22 11.78 4.17 -27.10
N PHE A 23 12.12 3.76 -25.87
CA PHE A 23 12.50 2.40 -25.54
C PHE A 23 11.62 1.90 -24.38
N GLU A 24 11.13 0.69 -24.51
CA GLU A 24 10.14 0.10 -23.62
C GLU A 24 10.55 -1.30 -23.19
N ILE A 25 10.25 -1.65 -21.96
CA ILE A 25 10.39 -3.01 -21.42
C ILE A 25 9.10 -3.36 -20.69
N PRO A 26 8.50 -4.54 -20.94
CA PRO A 26 7.44 -5.09 -20.12
C PRO A 26 7.96 -5.38 -18.72
N VAL A 27 7.28 -4.88 -17.70
CA VAL A 27 7.69 -5.02 -16.29
C VAL A 27 6.52 -5.39 -15.39
N ASP A 28 6.85 -6.06 -14.27
CA ASP A 28 5.98 -6.07 -13.11
C ASP A 28 6.06 -4.68 -12.46
N PRO A 29 4.95 -3.96 -12.35
CA PRO A 29 4.99 -2.56 -11.90
C PRO A 29 5.34 -2.41 -10.43
N ASP A 30 4.89 -3.32 -9.56
CA ASP A 30 5.16 -3.26 -8.13
C ASP A 30 6.65 -3.51 -7.88
N LYS A 31 7.21 -4.54 -8.54
CA LYS A 31 8.64 -4.85 -8.50
C LYS A 31 9.49 -3.77 -9.13
N ALA A 32 9.00 -3.10 -10.18
CA ALA A 32 9.71 -1.98 -10.80
C ALA A 32 9.83 -0.77 -9.86
N LEU A 33 8.79 -0.49 -9.07
CA LEU A 33 8.83 0.56 -8.05
C LEU A 33 9.75 0.17 -6.87
N GLU A 34 9.70 -1.08 -6.42
CA GLU A 34 10.62 -1.62 -5.42
C GLU A 34 12.09 -1.52 -5.88
N TYR A 35 12.35 -1.85 -7.15
CA TYR A 35 13.68 -1.74 -7.75
C TYR A 35 14.22 -0.31 -7.81
N LYS A 36 13.36 0.66 -8.14
CA LYS A 36 13.72 2.09 -8.06
C LYS A 36 14.12 2.53 -6.66
N SER A 37 13.56 1.89 -5.64
CA SER A 37 13.87 2.12 -4.22
C SER A 37 15.07 1.30 -3.71
N GLY A 38 15.66 0.45 -4.55
CA GLY A 38 16.81 -0.41 -4.20
C GLY A 38 16.46 -1.71 -3.48
N ASN A 39 15.18 -2.13 -3.48
CA ASN A 39 14.66 -3.24 -2.67
C ASN A 39 14.25 -4.49 -3.49
N ALA A 40 14.59 -4.57 -4.78
CA ALA A 40 14.25 -5.72 -5.63
C ALA A 40 15.41 -6.10 -6.57
N ASP A 41 15.38 -7.33 -7.10
CA ASP A 41 16.31 -7.79 -8.15
C ASP A 41 15.72 -7.49 -9.53
N LEU A 42 16.57 -7.12 -10.50
CA LEU A 42 16.17 -6.82 -11.88
C LEU A 42 15.41 -7.99 -12.52
N ARG A 43 15.80 -9.23 -12.21
CA ARG A 43 15.19 -10.45 -12.74
C ARG A 43 13.73 -10.64 -12.31
N GLU A 44 13.35 -10.08 -11.17
CA GLU A 44 11.96 -10.12 -10.69
C GLU A 44 11.09 -9.04 -11.35
N VAL A 45 11.74 -8.02 -11.91
CA VAL A 45 11.07 -6.84 -12.49
C VAL A 45 10.71 -7.06 -13.94
N VAL A 46 11.66 -7.60 -14.73
CA VAL A 46 11.51 -7.71 -16.20
C VAL A 46 10.68 -8.94 -16.59
N LEU A 47 9.74 -8.74 -17.50
CA LEU A 47 8.85 -9.79 -17.99
C LEU A 47 9.22 -10.27 -19.41
N ALA A 48 10.28 -9.69 -20.00
CA ALA A 48 10.79 -10.07 -21.31
C ALA A 48 12.28 -9.73 -21.42
N ASP A 49 13.02 -10.50 -22.21
CA ASP A 49 14.46 -10.35 -22.42
C ASP A 49 14.80 -9.48 -23.64
N ASN A 50 13.88 -8.60 -24.05
CA ASN A 50 14.06 -7.73 -25.18
C ASN A 50 13.71 -6.28 -24.84
N ILE A 51 14.44 -5.34 -25.45
CA ILE A 51 14.11 -3.93 -25.46
C ILE A 51 13.25 -3.64 -26.67
N PHE A 52 12.13 -2.96 -26.48
CA PHE A 52 11.17 -2.63 -27.56
C PHE A 52 11.22 -1.15 -27.88
N ILE A 53 10.99 -0.82 -29.16
CA ILE A 53 10.63 0.54 -29.61
C ILE A 53 9.12 0.77 -29.40
N ASP A 54 8.32 -0.29 -29.61
CA ASP A 54 6.89 -0.34 -29.35
C ASP A 54 6.53 -1.74 -28.88
N ALA A 55 6.45 -1.92 -27.56
CA ALA A 55 6.18 -3.24 -26.95
C ALA A 55 4.79 -3.76 -27.31
N LYS A 56 3.80 -2.87 -27.51
CA LYS A 56 2.43 -3.25 -27.90
C LYS A 56 2.34 -3.83 -29.30
N LYS A 57 3.25 -3.39 -30.19
CA LYS A 57 3.36 -3.91 -31.56
C LYS A 57 4.41 -5.01 -31.69
N GLY A 58 5.13 -5.34 -30.61
CA GLY A 58 6.21 -6.31 -30.62
C GLY A 58 7.44 -5.84 -31.42
N GLN A 59 7.63 -4.51 -31.59
CA GLN A 59 8.77 -3.96 -32.32
C GLN A 59 9.99 -3.91 -31.42
N ILE A 60 10.94 -4.80 -31.66
CA ILE A 60 12.20 -4.88 -30.91
C ILE A 60 13.18 -3.83 -31.43
N ALA A 61 13.92 -3.20 -30.52
CA ALA A 61 15.01 -2.30 -30.85
C ALA A 61 16.19 -3.07 -31.47
N SER A 62 16.78 -2.54 -32.54
CA SER A 62 17.97 -3.15 -33.14
C SER A 62 19.20 -2.92 -32.27
N SER A 63 20.19 -3.85 -32.33
CA SER A 63 21.47 -3.71 -31.63
C SER A 63 22.18 -2.39 -31.96
N ASN A 64 22.09 -1.93 -33.20
CA ASN A 64 22.67 -0.67 -33.59
C ASN A 64 22.03 0.55 -32.92
N GLU A 65 20.71 0.54 -32.76
CA GLU A 65 19.97 1.59 -32.02
C GLU A 65 20.31 1.59 -30.54
N LEU A 66 20.43 0.41 -29.94
CA LEU A 66 20.82 0.27 -28.55
C LEU A 66 22.24 0.79 -28.31
N GLU A 67 23.20 0.37 -29.14
CA GLU A 67 24.59 0.84 -29.07
C GLU A 67 24.73 2.35 -29.24
N GLN A 68 23.97 2.94 -30.19
CA GLN A 68 23.98 4.38 -30.38
C GLN A 68 23.49 5.18 -29.21
N VAL A 69 22.45 4.68 -28.52
CA VAL A 69 21.72 5.41 -27.47
C VAL A 69 22.29 5.11 -26.08
N PHE A 70 22.55 3.83 -25.78
CA PHE A 70 22.93 3.37 -24.44
C PHE A 70 24.44 3.06 -24.35
N LYS A 71 25.18 3.01 -25.47
CA LYS A 71 26.59 2.65 -25.56
C LYS A 71 26.89 1.21 -25.14
N THR A 72 25.86 0.38 -25.11
CA THR A 72 25.91 -1.06 -24.82
C THR A 72 24.76 -1.76 -25.54
N THR A 73 24.91 -3.08 -25.74
CA THR A 73 23.84 -3.96 -26.21
C THR A 73 23.41 -4.96 -25.12
N GLU A 74 24.04 -4.89 -23.95
CA GLU A 74 23.73 -5.77 -22.84
C GLU A 74 22.37 -5.45 -22.23
N PHE A 75 21.46 -6.43 -22.29
CA PHE A 75 20.07 -6.27 -21.85
C PHE A 75 19.95 -5.73 -20.43
N ASN A 76 20.69 -6.33 -19.48
CA ASN A 76 20.58 -5.98 -18.05
C ASN A 76 20.98 -4.51 -17.79
N GLU A 77 22.04 -4.02 -18.45
CA GLU A 77 22.52 -2.65 -18.30
C GLU A 77 21.47 -1.66 -18.85
N ILE A 78 20.89 -1.96 -20.02
CA ILE A 78 19.87 -1.11 -20.63
C ILE A 78 18.57 -1.16 -19.83
N ALA A 79 18.16 -2.32 -19.36
CA ALA A 79 16.96 -2.50 -18.54
C ALA A 79 17.07 -1.71 -17.22
N GLU A 80 18.23 -1.75 -16.58
CA GLU A 80 18.49 -0.95 -15.37
C GLU A 80 18.31 0.55 -15.64
N ILE A 81 18.88 1.06 -16.72
CA ILE A 81 18.77 2.47 -17.11
C ILE A 81 17.29 2.82 -17.40
N ILE A 82 16.57 1.98 -18.16
CA ILE A 82 15.17 2.23 -18.52
C ILE A 82 14.28 2.23 -17.28
N ILE A 83 14.50 1.32 -16.34
CA ILE A 83 13.69 1.23 -15.12
C ILE A 83 14.02 2.38 -14.18
N LYS A 84 15.31 2.67 -13.91
CA LYS A 84 15.72 3.72 -12.96
C LYS A 84 15.40 5.14 -13.46
N GLU A 85 15.76 5.44 -14.70
CA GLU A 85 15.62 6.80 -15.27
C GLU A 85 14.28 7.03 -15.99
N GLY A 86 13.62 5.95 -16.41
CA GLY A 86 12.38 6.02 -17.16
C GLY A 86 11.13 6.13 -16.27
N GLU A 87 9.98 6.18 -16.95
CA GLU A 87 8.64 6.22 -16.34
C GLU A 87 8.03 4.82 -16.36
N ILE A 88 7.43 4.40 -15.22
CA ILE A 88 6.64 3.17 -15.15
C ILE A 88 5.21 3.49 -15.57
N GLN A 89 4.81 2.94 -16.73
CA GLN A 89 3.47 3.12 -17.26
C GLN A 89 2.56 1.97 -16.82
N LEU A 90 1.63 2.29 -15.93
CA LEU A 90 0.66 1.35 -15.40
C LEU A 90 -0.53 1.19 -16.35
N THR A 91 -1.05 -0.02 -16.47
CA THR A 91 -2.35 -0.25 -17.13
C THR A 91 -3.48 0.38 -16.33
N SER A 92 -4.62 0.64 -16.99
CA SER A 92 -5.83 1.13 -16.29
C SER A 92 -6.33 0.14 -15.23
N GLU A 93 -6.17 -1.15 -15.50
CA GLU A 93 -6.56 -2.22 -14.58
C GLU A 93 -5.68 -2.24 -13.32
N HIS A 94 -4.37 -2.11 -13.46
CA HIS A 94 -3.46 -2.03 -12.32
C HIS A 94 -3.77 -0.79 -11.47
N ARG A 95 -3.94 0.38 -12.10
CA ARG A 95 -4.34 1.61 -11.41
C ARG A 95 -5.67 1.47 -10.66
N SER A 96 -6.64 0.73 -11.22
CA SER A 96 -7.91 0.47 -10.52
C SER A 96 -7.72 -0.42 -9.29
N LYS A 97 -6.88 -1.46 -9.40
CA LYS A 97 -6.56 -2.33 -8.25
C LYS A 97 -5.85 -1.58 -7.12
N GLU A 98 -4.86 -0.75 -7.46
CA GLU A 98 -4.19 0.10 -6.46
C GLU A 98 -5.16 1.07 -5.77
N ARG A 99 -6.08 1.66 -6.55
CA ARG A 99 -7.13 2.52 -5.97
C ARG A 99 -7.97 1.77 -4.95
N GLU A 100 -8.47 0.64 -5.36
CA GLU A 100 -9.31 -0.19 -4.50
C GLU A 100 -8.57 -0.61 -3.23
N GLN A 101 -7.30 -1.01 -3.35
CA GLN A 101 -6.48 -1.38 -2.19
C GLN A 101 -6.26 -0.19 -1.24
N LYS A 102 -5.88 0.98 -1.75
CA LYS A 102 -5.70 2.19 -0.92
C LYS A 102 -7.02 2.61 -0.25
N PHE A 103 -8.13 2.47 -0.96
CA PHE A 103 -9.44 2.77 -0.42
C PHE A 103 -9.80 1.84 0.75
N LYS A 104 -9.57 0.53 0.58
CA LYS A 104 -9.74 -0.47 1.66
C LYS A 104 -8.82 -0.20 2.85
N GLN A 105 -7.56 0.16 2.62
CA GLN A 105 -6.63 0.52 3.69
C GLN A 105 -7.11 1.75 4.47
N MET A 106 -7.61 2.78 3.79
CA MET A 106 -8.17 3.96 4.43
C MET A 106 -9.41 3.62 5.28
N ILE A 107 -10.32 2.79 4.78
CA ILE A 107 -11.49 2.33 5.52
C ILE A 107 -11.07 1.61 6.81
N GLU A 108 -10.10 0.70 6.70
CA GLU A 108 -9.58 -0.03 7.87
C GLU A 108 -8.87 0.88 8.87
N LEU A 109 -8.12 1.88 8.40
CA LEU A 109 -7.47 2.86 9.28
C LEU A 109 -8.50 3.69 10.04
N ILE A 110 -9.54 4.18 9.36
CA ILE A 110 -10.64 4.92 9.99
C ILE A 110 -11.36 4.03 11.02
N ARG A 111 -11.67 2.78 10.67
CA ARG A 111 -12.34 1.83 11.57
C ARG A 111 -11.54 1.57 12.85
N LYS A 112 -10.21 1.52 12.74
CA LYS A 112 -9.30 1.29 13.88
C LYS A 112 -9.18 2.50 14.79
N GLN A 113 -9.15 3.70 14.24
CA GLN A 113 -8.85 4.91 15.00
C GLN A 113 -10.09 5.69 15.45
N ALA A 114 -11.23 5.48 14.79
CA ALA A 114 -12.42 6.29 14.96
C ALA A 114 -13.64 5.48 15.40
N VAL A 115 -14.53 6.13 16.17
CA VAL A 115 -15.76 5.56 16.68
C VAL A 115 -16.95 6.49 16.45
N ASP A 116 -18.17 5.94 16.48
CA ASP A 116 -19.42 6.72 16.51
C ASP A 116 -19.54 7.41 17.87
N PRO A 117 -19.65 8.75 17.93
CA PRO A 117 -19.75 9.49 19.18
C PRO A 117 -21.00 9.16 20.01
N LYS A 118 -21.99 8.45 19.45
CA LYS A 118 -23.23 8.08 20.14
C LYS A 118 -23.10 6.84 21.01
N ASN A 119 -22.27 5.89 20.61
CA ASN A 119 -22.17 4.58 21.26
C ASN A 119 -20.74 4.12 21.54
N ASP A 120 -19.74 4.92 21.12
CA ASP A 120 -18.30 4.63 21.22
C ASP A 120 -17.87 3.29 20.56
N LEU A 121 -18.64 2.86 19.55
CA LEU A 121 -18.32 1.67 18.75
C LEU A 121 -17.72 2.04 17.39
N PRO A 122 -16.85 1.21 16.80
CA PRO A 122 -16.35 1.40 15.45
C PRO A 122 -17.48 1.41 14.44
N HIS A 123 -17.41 2.31 13.46
CA HIS A 123 -18.33 2.26 12.33
C HIS A 123 -18.13 0.99 11.49
N PRO A 124 -19.21 0.35 11.00
CA PRO A 124 -19.10 -0.70 10.00
C PRO A 124 -18.36 -0.21 8.75
N ALA A 125 -17.52 -1.07 8.16
CA ALA A 125 -16.74 -0.73 6.95
C ALA A 125 -17.63 -0.16 5.82
N ALA A 126 -18.79 -0.78 5.57
CA ALA A 126 -19.72 -0.32 4.55
C ALA A 126 -20.25 1.11 4.80
N ARG A 127 -20.38 1.53 6.06
CA ARG A 127 -20.83 2.89 6.40
C ARG A 127 -19.72 3.92 6.17
N ILE A 128 -18.47 3.54 6.44
CA ILE A 128 -17.30 4.37 6.15
C ILE A 128 -17.13 4.51 4.65
N GLU A 129 -17.25 3.40 3.91
CA GLU A 129 -17.19 3.39 2.44
C GLU A 129 -18.22 4.33 1.81
N ALA A 130 -19.49 4.21 2.20
CA ALA A 130 -20.54 5.11 1.74
C ALA A 130 -20.25 6.58 2.05
N ALA A 131 -19.70 6.88 3.23
CA ALA A 131 -19.34 8.25 3.60
C ALA A 131 -18.16 8.80 2.78
N LEU A 132 -17.16 7.97 2.43
CA LEU A 132 -16.07 8.34 1.55
C LEU A 132 -16.56 8.64 0.12
N GLU A 133 -17.49 7.85 -0.38
CA GLU A 133 -18.13 8.05 -1.69
C GLU A 133 -18.99 9.33 -1.72
N GLU A 134 -19.83 9.53 -0.71
CA GLU A 134 -20.69 10.71 -0.59
C GLU A 134 -19.88 12.00 -0.48
N ALA A 135 -18.81 11.98 0.31
CA ALA A 135 -17.86 13.09 0.43
C ALA A 135 -16.95 13.25 -0.81
N LYS A 136 -17.08 12.38 -1.83
CA LYS A 136 -16.28 12.36 -3.05
C LYS A 136 -14.77 12.40 -2.77
N VAL A 137 -14.35 11.63 -1.78
CA VAL A 137 -12.93 11.55 -1.38
C VAL A 137 -12.10 10.97 -2.52
N GLN A 138 -11.03 11.67 -2.88
CA GLN A 138 -10.03 11.20 -3.82
C GLN A 138 -8.72 11.05 -3.06
N LEU A 139 -8.15 9.84 -3.11
CA LEU A 139 -6.84 9.55 -2.52
C LEU A 139 -5.73 9.83 -3.53
N ASP A 140 -4.67 10.45 -3.07
CA ASP A 140 -3.44 10.61 -3.84
C ASP A 140 -2.62 9.32 -3.77
N TYR A 141 -2.28 8.77 -4.94
CA TYR A 141 -1.57 7.50 -5.02
C TYR A 141 -0.08 7.61 -4.69
N ASN A 142 0.46 8.82 -4.74
CA ASN A 142 1.86 9.08 -4.42
C ASN A 142 2.11 9.29 -2.93
N LYS A 143 1.04 9.44 -2.13
CA LYS A 143 1.11 9.64 -0.69
C LYS A 143 0.76 8.38 0.08
N SER A 144 1.33 8.21 1.25
CA SER A 144 0.92 7.15 2.18
C SER A 144 -0.53 7.39 2.67
N ILE A 145 -1.16 6.34 3.19
CA ILE A 145 -2.52 6.45 3.76
C ILE A 145 -2.52 7.32 5.00
N ASP A 146 -1.48 7.21 5.83
CA ASP A 146 -1.35 7.99 7.06
C ASP A 146 -1.21 9.49 6.80
N GLU A 147 -0.46 9.89 5.77
CA GLU A 147 -0.31 11.31 5.38
C GLU A 147 -1.63 11.96 4.93
N GLN A 148 -2.59 11.16 4.48
CA GLN A 148 -3.86 11.63 3.97
C GLN A 148 -5.01 11.50 4.98
N PHE A 149 -4.77 10.81 6.09
CA PHE A 149 -5.79 10.41 7.05
C PHE A 149 -6.58 11.61 7.61
N ASP A 150 -5.89 12.64 8.09
CA ASP A 150 -6.53 13.81 8.70
C ASP A 150 -7.36 14.62 7.69
N ASP A 151 -6.87 14.74 6.46
CA ASP A 151 -7.59 15.42 5.36
C ASP A 151 -8.87 14.65 4.98
N VAL A 152 -8.77 13.34 4.86
CA VAL A 152 -9.91 12.45 4.59
C VAL A 152 -10.93 12.53 5.72
N LEU A 153 -10.50 12.45 6.97
CA LEU A 153 -11.38 12.58 8.13
C LEU A 153 -12.13 13.91 8.15
N SER A 154 -11.44 15.00 7.85
CA SER A 154 -12.05 16.32 7.79
C SER A 154 -13.19 16.38 6.77
N LYS A 155 -13.05 15.70 5.63
CA LYS A 155 -14.06 15.61 4.58
C LYS A 155 -15.26 14.75 4.97
N ILE A 156 -15.03 13.58 5.56
CA ILE A 156 -16.12 12.65 5.89
C ILE A 156 -16.89 13.03 7.16
N ARG A 157 -16.32 13.84 8.06
CA ARG A 157 -17.01 14.33 9.27
C ARG A 157 -18.31 15.09 8.98
N VAL A 158 -18.43 15.66 7.80
CA VAL A 158 -19.65 16.36 7.35
C VAL A 158 -20.81 15.39 7.13
N VAL A 159 -20.49 14.17 6.72
CA VAL A 159 -21.45 13.12 6.33
C VAL A 159 -21.62 12.08 7.44
N LEU A 160 -20.52 11.72 8.09
CA LEU A 160 -20.47 10.68 9.11
C LEU A 160 -19.93 11.26 10.43
N PRO A 161 -20.72 11.29 11.52
CA PRO A 161 -20.22 11.69 12.83
C PRO A 161 -19.09 10.76 13.27
N ILE A 162 -17.89 11.31 13.49
CA ILE A 162 -16.68 10.57 13.84
C ILE A 162 -15.96 11.23 15.01
N LYS A 163 -15.64 10.42 16.02
CA LYS A 163 -14.83 10.77 17.17
C LYS A 163 -13.54 9.94 17.13
N ILE A 164 -12.40 10.61 17.19
CA ILE A 164 -11.11 9.95 17.42
C ILE A 164 -10.82 10.01 18.90
N GLU A 165 -10.59 8.88 19.50
CA GLU A 165 -10.32 8.75 20.93
C GLU A 165 -9.33 7.63 21.17
N GLN A 166 -8.46 7.86 22.16
CA GLN A 166 -7.59 6.83 22.75
C GLN A 166 -8.18 6.41 24.08
N LYS A 167 -8.40 5.11 24.29
CA LYS A 167 -8.84 4.56 25.58
C LYS A 167 -7.62 4.14 26.38
N GLU A 168 -7.50 4.66 27.60
CA GLU A 168 -6.53 4.18 28.56
C GLU A 168 -7.10 2.97 29.31
N MET A 169 -6.42 1.84 29.20
CA MET A 169 -6.86 0.57 29.75
C MET A 169 -5.84 0.08 30.78
N THR A 170 -6.31 -0.21 31.98
CA THR A 170 -5.51 -0.88 33.02
C THR A 170 -5.84 -2.36 33.04
N ILE A 171 -4.83 -3.21 32.84
CA ILE A 171 -4.96 -4.64 32.69
C ILE A 171 -4.04 -5.30 33.71
N THR A 172 -4.52 -6.37 34.37
CA THR A 172 -3.69 -7.22 35.22
C THR A 172 -3.63 -8.61 34.57
N ILE A 173 -2.46 -9.04 34.18
CA ILE A 173 -2.20 -10.29 33.48
C ILE A 173 -1.51 -11.24 34.43
N PRO A 174 -2.09 -12.44 34.68
CA PRO A 174 -1.46 -13.45 35.58
C PRO A 174 -0.07 -13.84 35.09
N ALA A 175 0.84 -14.12 36.00
CA ALA A 175 2.24 -14.47 35.73
C ALA A 175 2.39 -15.58 34.66
N SER A 176 1.48 -16.58 34.67
CA SER A 176 1.48 -17.68 33.68
C SER A 176 1.22 -17.28 32.26
N PHE A 177 0.59 -16.13 32.02
CA PHE A 177 0.23 -15.61 30.68
C PHE A 177 1.06 -14.42 30.27
N SER A 178 1.86 -13.83 31.14
CA SER A 178 2.62 -12.61 30.89
C SER A 178 3.51 -12.71 29.63
N GLY A 179 4.26 -13.78 29.45
CA GLY A 179 5.12 -14.00 28.29
C GLY A 179 4.36 -14.08 26.96
N LYS A 180 3.16 -14.69 26.95
CA LYS A 180 2.31 -14.80 25.78
C LYS A 180 1.65 -13.47 25.42
N MET A 181 1.24 -12.71 26.45
CA MET A 181 0.52 -11.44 26.26
C MET A 181 1.44 -10.24 26.05
N TYR A 182 2.73 -10.35 26.41
CA TYR A 182 3.70 -9.28 26.26
C TYR A 182 3.73 -8.68 24.82
N PRO A 183 3.89 -9.48 23.75
CA PRO A 183 3.88 -8.94 22.39
C PRO A 183 2.52 -8.35 21.97
N VAL A 184 1.41 -8.83 22.54
CA VAL A 184 0.06 -8.31 22.23
C VAL A 184 -0.13 -6.91 22.84
N VAL A 185 0.28 -6.74 24.10
CA VAL A 185 0.19 -5.44 24.80
C VAL A 185 1.12 -4.41 24.18
N HIS A 186 2.34 -4.81 23.81
CA HIS A 186 3.35 -3.92 23.21
C HIS A 186 3.08 -3.56 21.73
N GLN A 187 1.99 -4.04 21.13
CA GLN A 187 1.45 -3.47 19.87
C GLN A 187 0.80 -2.10 20.11
N HIS A 188 0.52 -1.75 21.35
CA HIS A 188 -0.08 -0.50 21.76
C HIS A 188 0.90 0.32 22.62
N LYS A 189 0.61 1.59 22.81
CA LYS A 189 1.47 2.47 23.61
C LYS A 189 1.31 2.11 25.09
N VAL A 190 2.34 1.52 25.67
CA VAL A 190 2.43 1.29 27.12
C VAL A 190 2.76 2.61 27.82
N VAL A 191 1.90 3.00 28.76
CA VAL A 191 2.06 4.22 29.58
C VAL A 191 2.79 3.90 30.88
N LYS A 192 2.41 2.78 31.50
CA LYS A 192 2.99 2.33 32.75
C LYS A 192 2.91 0.81 32.84
N GLU A 193 3.92 0.18 33.43
CA GLU A 193 3.91 -1.23 33.76
C GLU A 193 4.55 -1.48 35.14
N ASP A 194 3.99 -2.40 35.88
CA ASP A 194 4.44 -2.82 37.22
C ASP A 194 4.31 -4.34 37.35
N TRP A 195 5.30 -5.00 37.94
CA TRP A 195 5.23 -6.40 38.35
C TRP A 195 4.85 -6.50 39.79
N LEU A 196 3.72 -7.14 40.07
CA LEU A 196 3.18 -7.28 41.41
C LEU A 196 3.94 -8.36 42.20
N GLY A 197 3.83 -8.31 43.54
CA GLY A 197 4.54 -9.25 44.43
C GLY A 197 4.15 -10.73 44.27
N ASN A 198 3.00 -11.01 43.63
CA ASN A 198 2.55 -12.37 43.27
C ASN A 198 3.02 -12.80 41.85
N GLY A 199 3.80 -11.96 41.17
CA GLY A 199 4.29 -12.21 39.82
C GLY A 199 3.36 -11.77 38.69
N ASP A 200 2.16 -11.26 39.02
CA ASP A 200 1.25 -10.75 37.98
C ASP A 200 1.77 -9.45 37.37
N TRP A 201 1.50 -9.26 36.10
CA TRP A 201 1.91 -8.07 35.36
C TRP A 201 0.74 -7.09 35.22
N LYS A 202 0.86 -5.93 35.87
CA LYS A 202 -0.10 -4.83 35.76
C LYS A 202 0.42 -3.80 34.78
N VAL A 203 -0.37 -3.53 33.74
CA VAL A 203 0.01 -2.62 32.64
C VAL A 203 -1.11 -1.61 32.36
N VAL A 204 -0.71 -0.38 32.09
CA VAL A 204 -1.59 0.69 31.60
C VAL A 204 -1.17 0.99 30.16
N CYS A 205 -2.09 0.83 29.23
CA CYS A 205 -1.82 1.07 27.81
C CYS A 205 -2.89 1.96 27.17
N GLN A 206 -2.48 2.73 26.16
CA GLN A 206 -3.36 3.53 25.32
C GLN A 206 -3.68 2.76 24.04
N VAL A 207 -4.97 2.51 23.82
CA VAL A 207 -5.49 1.74 22.67
C VAL A 207 -6.45 2.64 21.90
N PRO A 208 -6.33 2.73 20.56
CA PRO A 208 -7.33 3.43 19.74
C PRO A 208 -8.73 2.89 20.03
N ALA A 209 -9.71 3.78 20.18
CA ALA A 209 -11.06 3.39 20.61
C ALA A 209 -11.70 2.33 19.69
N GLY A 210 -11.41 2.39 18.39
CA GLY A 210 -11.89 1.41 17.41
C GLY A 210 -11.30 0.01 17.55
N LEU A 211 -10.16 -0.13 18.23
CA LEU A 211 -9.49 -1.41 18.50
C LEU A 211 -9.74 -1.94 19.92
N ALA A 212 -10.40 -1.17 20.78
CA ALA A 212 -10.55 -1.52 22.20
C ALA A 212 -11.19 -2.89 22.42
N GLN A 213 -12.27 -3.21 21.70
CA GLN A 213 -12.95 -4.51 21.83
C GLN A 213 -12.07 -5.66 21.30
N GLU A 214 -11.46 -5.50 20.13
CA GLU A 214 -10.55 -6.50 19.56
C GLU A 214 -9.36 -6.79 20.48
N PHE A 215 -8.85 -5.75 21.14
CA PHE A 215 -7.78 -5.90 22.11
C PHE A 215 -8.21 -6.69 23.35
N ILE A 216 -9.41 -6.40 23.90
CA ILE A 216 -9.97 -7.18 25.03
C ILE A 216 -10.17 -8.65 24.62
N ASP A 217 -10.69 -8.90 23.43
CA ASP A 217 -10.94 -10.26 22.93
C ASP A 217 -9.64 -11.06 22.75
N LYS A 218 -8.53 -10.40 22.39
CA LYS A 218 -7.20 -11.03 22.31
C LYS A 218 -6.58 -11.36 23.67
N LEU A 219 -7.03 -10.69 24.75
CA LEU A 219 -6.54 -10.91 26.12
C LEU A 219 -7.29 -12.04 26.83
N ASN A 220 -8.47 -12.42 26.35
CA ASN A 220 -9.31 -13.49 26.89
C ASN A 220 -9.07 -14.82 26.15
#